data_5c3ea0edc2e36cafe74524b3fdc80044
#
_entry.id   5c3ea0edc2e36cafe74524b3fdc80044
#
_cell.length_a   1.000
_cell.length_b   1.000
_cell.length_c   1.000
_cell.angle_alpha   90.00
_cell.angle_beta   90.00
_cell.angle_gamma   90.00
#
_symmetry.space_group_name_H-M   'P 1'
#
loop_
_entity.id
_entity.type
_entity.pdbx_description
1 polymer ?
#
loop_
_entity_poly.entity_id
_entity_poly.type
_entity_poly.pdbx_seq_one_letter_code
_entity_poly.pdbx_strand_id
1 'polypeptide(L)'
;KFLVASACFLLAAKCLDEPIPLDILVEWYIFLESKRISSSAKVDISDYKKQDYSLRIQEQEFDILCEIGFDTDVELPNKFIAQFAASPAGKTIFTSPNCTKFAYMFLNDSFMTTCPLFFTPKEIAAACLYMAHLYITANGSKGSGSSSKGDLENHEWLKDIDEELDLSAITEVK
;
A
#
# COMPACT_ATOMS: atom_id res chain seq x y z
N LYS A 1 10.31 -16.89 1.18
CA LYS A 1 9.60 -15.57 1.17
C LYS A 1 9.09 -15.20 -0.21
N PHE A 2 9.81 -15.46 -1.31
CA PHE A 2 9.28 -15.21 -2.67
C PHE A 2 8.12 -16.12 -3.02
N LEU A 3 8.12 -17.38 -2.56
CA LEU A 3 7.00 -18.31 -2.76
C LEU A 3 5.69 -17.75 -2.16
N VAL A 4 5.73 -17.31 -0.91
CA VAL A 4 4.58 -16.70 -0.24
C VAL A 4 4.13 -15.43 -0.97
N ALA A 5 5.06 -14.57 -1.39
CA ALA A 5 4.72 -13.37 -2.14
C ALA A 5 4.04 -13.68 -3.49
N SER A 6 4.53 -14.71 -4.20
CA SER A 6 3.91 -15.16 -5.45
C SER A 6 2.50 -15.73 -5.22
N ALA A 7 2.32 -16.49 -4.15
CA ALA A 7 1.01 -17.04 -3.78
C ALA A 7 0.01 -15.94 -3.38
N CYS A 8 0.44 -14.97 -2.57
CA CYS A 8 -0.38 -13.79 -2.23
C CYS A 8 -0.78 -13.00 -3.48
N PHE A 9 0.15 -12.83 -4.43
CA PHE A 9 -0.13 -12.11 -5.66
C PHE A 9 -1.13 -12.86 -6.56
N LEU A 10 -1.00 -14.19 -6.66
CA LEU A 10 -1.95 -15.03 -7.38
C LEU A 10 -3.34 -14.94 -6.77
N LEU A 11 -3.44 -15.04 -5.44
CA LEU A 11 -4.68 -14.93 -4.71
C LEU A 11 -5.34 -13.55 -4.91
N ALA A 12 -4.58 -12.47 -4.74
CA ALA A 12 -5.08 -11.12 -4.95
C ALA A 12 -5.61 -10.89 -6.37
N ALA A 13 -4.91 -11.41 -7.39
CA ALA A 13 -5.34 -11.33 -8.78
C ALA A 13 -6.69 -12.05 -9.02
N LYS A 14 -6.87 -13.22 -8.39
CA LYS A 14 -8.15 -13.95 -8.45
C LYS A 14 -9.28 -13.20 -7.74
N CYS A 15 -9.01 -12.61 -6.57
CA CYS A 15 -10.01 -11.85 -5.81
C CYS A 15 -10.46 -10.58 -6.54
N LEU A 16 -9.60 -10.01 -7.39
CA LEU A 16 -9.90 -8.81 -8.17
C LEU A 16 -10.49 -9.12 -9.57
N ASP A 17 -10.77 -10.39 -9.87
CA ASP A 17 -11.21 -10.84 -11.19
C ASP A 17 -10.25 -10.47 -12.36
N GLU A 18 -8.96 -10.29 -12.03
CA GLU A 18 -7.88 -10.02 -12.99
C GLU A 18 -6.87 -11.19 -12.99
N PRO A 19 -7.25 -12.36 -13.52
CA PRO A 19 -6.43 -13.57 -13.42
C PRO A 19 -5.11 -13.41 -14.19
N ILE A 20 -4.02 -13.73 -13.51
CA ILE A 20 -2.69 -13.74 -14.10
C ILE A 20 -2.33 -15.18 -14.49
N PRO A 21 -1.82 -15.42 -15.70
CA PRO A 21 -1.34 -16.73 -16.10
C PRO A 21 -0.25 -17.23 -15.14
N LEU A 22 -0.43 -18.43 -14.62
CA LEU A 22 0.48 -19.01 -13.63
C LEU A 22 1.90 -19.16 -14.18
N ASP A 23 2.07 -19.42 -15.46
CA ASP A 23 3.37 -19.53 -16.13
C ASP A 23 4.18 -18.24 -16.03
N ILE A 24 3.53 -17.08 -16.20
CA ILE A 24 4.16 -15.75 -16.05
C ILE A 24 4.63 -15.58 -14.61
N LEU A 25 3.80 -15.95 -13.64
CA LEU A 25 4.13 -15.83 -12.22
C LEU A 25 5.30 -16.74 -11.84
N VAL A 26 5.35 -17.95 -12.38
CA VAL A 26 6.47 -18.88 -12.20
C VAL A 26 7.76 -18.31 -12.79
N GLU A 27 7.71 -17.70 -13.97
CA GLU A 27 8.89 -17.05 -14.57
C GLU A 27 9.41 -15.89 -13.71
N TRP A 28 8.52 -15.07 -13.16
CA TRP A 28 8.89 -14.01 -12.22
C TRP A 28 9.50 -14.56 -10.92
N TYR A 29 8.89 -15.61 -10.36
CA TYR A 29 9.43 -16.28 -9.18
C TYR A 29 10.86 -16.77 -9.40
N ILE A 30 11.08 -17.47 -10.50
CA ILE A 30 12.38 -18.02 -10.88
C ILE A 30 13.41 -16.92 -11.12
N PHE A 31 13.02 -15.84 -11.80
CA PHE A 31 13.87 -14.67 -12.02
C PHE A 31 14.32 -14.03 -10.70
N LEU A 32 13.41 -13.83 -9.77
CA LEU A 32 13.72 -13.25 -8.46
C LEU A 32 14.62 -14.17 -7.63
N GLU A 33 14.36 -15.48 -7.65
CA GLU A 33 15.17 -16.46 -6.92
C GLU A 33 16.58 -16.57 -7.53
N SER A 34 16.70 -16.52 -8.84
CA SER A 34 18.00 -16.53 -9.53
C SER A 34 18.83 -15.30 -9.18
N LYS A 35 18.22 -14.12 -9.12
CA LYS A 35 18.91 -12.90 -8.71
C LYS A 35 19.39 -12.95 -7.26
N ARG A 36 18.65 -13.64 -6.38
CA ARG A 36 19.06 -13.84 -4.99
C ARG A 36 20.31 -14.71 -4.87
N ILE A 37 20.43 -15.73 -5.74
CA ILE A 37 21.53 -16.71 -5.68
C ILE A 37 22.78 -16.18 -6.39
N SER A 38 22.63 -15.52 -7.54
CA SER A 38 23.77 -14.98 -8.30
C SER A 38 23.34 -13.87 -9.25
N SER A 39 24.10 -12.76 -9.27
CA SER A 39 23.84 -11.62 -10.18
C SER A 39 24.00 -11.93 -11.66
N SER A 40 24.64 -13.06 -12.02
CA SER A 40 25.04 -13.36 -13.41
C SER A 40 24.59 -14.72 -13.94
N ALA A 41 23.84 -15.51 -13.16
CA ALA A 41 23.39 -16.81 -13.62
C ALA A 41 22.19 -16.68 -14.58
N LYS A 42 22.37 -17.05 -15.84
CA LYS A 42 21.25 -17.47 -16.70
C LYS A 42 20.75 -18.80 -16.16
N VAL A 43 19.58 -18.80 -15.54
CA VAL A 43 18.97 -20.03 -15.09
C VAL A 43 18.24 -20.63 -16.27
N ASP A 44 18.82 -21.67 -16.85
CA ASP A 44 18.12 -22.53 -17.81
C ASP A 44 17.19 -23.45 -17.01
N ILE A 45 15.89 -23.23 -17.16
CA ILE A 45 14.91 -23.91 -16.35
C ILE A 45 14.18 -24.92 -17.20
N SER A 46 14.42 -26.18 -16.90
CA SER A 46 13.68 -27.27 -17.53
C SER A 46 12.18 -27.17 -17.22
N ASP A 47 11.33 -27.58 -18.14
CA ASP A 47 9.86 -27.57 -17.98
C ASP A 47 9.39 -28.31 -16.73
N TYR A 48 10.10 -29.36 -16.33
CA TYR A 48 9.84 -30.08 -15.09
C TYR A 48 9.96 -29.18 -13.84
N LYS A 49 10.96 -28.31 -13.78
CA LYS A 49 11.11 -27.38 -12.66
C LYS A 49 10.02 -26.30 -12.68
N LYS A 50 9.60 -25.86 -13.85
CA LYS A 50 8.48 -24.90 -13.94
C LYS A 50 7.21 -25.52 -13.38
N GLN A 51 6.93 -26.77 -13.69
CA GLN A 51 5.77 -27.50 -13.17
C GLN A 51 5.83 -27.68 -11.65
N ASP A 52 6.99 -28.01 -11.09
CA ASP A 52 7.19 -28.10 -9.64
C ASP A 52 6.94 -26.77 -8.93
N TYR A 53 7.47 -25.67 -9.45
CA TYR A 53 7.21 -24.33 -8.88
C TYR A 53 5.75 -23.91 -9.01
N SER A 54 5.08 -24.25 -10.09
CA SER A 54 3.66 -24.02 -10.30
C SER A 54 2.83 -24.68 -9.20
N LEU A 55 3.07 -25.98 -8.96
CA LEU A 55 2.39 -26.72 -7.90
C LEU A 55 2.65 -26.11 -6.50
N ARG A 56 3.89 -25.76 -6.21
CA ARG A 56 4.26 -25.17 -4.90
C ARG A 56 3.61 -23.81 -4.67
N ILE A 57 3.45 -22.99 -5.72
CA ILE A 57 2.74 -21.70 -5.60
C ILE A 57 1.26 -21.93 -5.30
N GLN A 58 0.63 -22.91 -5.97
CA GLN A 58 -0.78 -23.25 -5.73
C GLN A 58 -1.02 -23.87 -4.35
N GLU A 59 -0.13 -24.76 -3.89
CA GLU A 59 -0.19 -25.30 -2.52
C GLU A 59 -0.08 -24.18 -1.48
N GLN A 60 0.87 -23.25 -1.68
CA GLN A 60 1.04 -22.13 -0.77
C GLN A 60 -0.15 -21.15 -0.80
N GLU A 61 -0.78 -20.96 -1.97
CA GLU A 61 -2.02 -20.20 -2.09
C GLU A 61 -3.14 -20.80 -1.25
N PHE A 62 -3.30 -22.12 -1.33
CA PHE A 62 -4.30 -22.84 -0.55
C PHE A 62 -4.03 -22.75 0.95
N ASP A 63 -2.77 -22.88 1.38
CA ASP A 63 -2.38 -22.70 2.77
C ASP A 63 -2.75 -21.31 3.29
N ILE A 64 -2.47 -20.26 2.49
CA ILE A 64 -2.83 -18.88 2.84
C ILE A 64 -4.35 -18.74 2.95
N LEU A 65 -5.12 -19.30 2.02
CA LEU A 65 -6.59 -19.27 2.08
C LEU A 65 -7.13 -19.94 3.35
N CYS A 66 -6.55 -21.06 3.75
CA CYS A 66 -6.92 -21.72 4.99
C CYS A 66 -6.60 -20.87 6.22
N GLU A 67 -5.41 -20.24 6.26
CA GLU A 67 -4.99 -19.39 7.38
C GLU A 67 -5.85 -18.14 7.54
N ILE A 68 -6.29 -17.52 6.44
CA ILE A 68 -7.21 -16.35 6.50
C ILE A 68 -8.69 -16.77 6.63
N GLY A 69 -8.99 -18.07 6.74
CA GLY A 69 -10.35 -18.57 6.85
C GLY A 69 -11.21 -18.30 5.61
N PHE A 70 -10.61 -18.21 4.44
CA PHE A 70 -11.27 -17.82 3.16
C PHE A 70 -11.91 -16.42 3.18
N ASP A 71 -11.57 -15.60 4.17
CA ASP A 71 -11.98 -14.19 4.21
C ASP A 71 -10.99 -13.36 3.38
N THR A 72 -11.42 -12.96 2.19
CA THR A 72 -10.64 -12.18 1.23
C THR A 72 -11.12 -10.73 1.12
N ASP A 73 -12.10 -10.34 1.92
CA ASP A 73 -12.62 -8.95 1.94
C ASP A 73 -11.71 -8.08 2.80
N VAL A 74 -10.82 -7.35 2.14
CA VAL A 74 -9.84 -6.47 2.79
C VAL A 74 -10.17 -5.01 2.49
N GLU A 75 -10.38 -4.24 3.55
CA GLU A 75 -10.55 -2.80 3.43
C GLU A 75 -9.18 -2.13 3.20
N LEU A 76 -9.03 -1.46 2.05
CA LEU A 76 -7.78 -0.82 1.68
C LEU A 76 -7.80 0.69 1.98
N PRO A 77 -6.67 1.28 2.41
CA PRO A 77 -6.53 2.71 2.68
C PRO A 77 -6.81 3.60 1.45
N ASN A 78 -6.66 3.07 0.25
CA ASN A 78 -6.82 3.78 -1.02
C ASN A 78 -8.15 4.52 -1.13
N LYS A 79 -9.26 3.87 -0.72
CA LYS A 79 -10.60 4.46 -0.78
C LYS A 79 -10.72 5.66 0.17
N PHE A 80 -10.10 5.59 1.33
CA PHE A 80 -10.17 6.64 2.34
C PHE A 80 -9.39 7.88 1.93
N ILE A 81 -8.24 7.74 1.25
CA ILE A 81 -7.52 8.89 0.68
C ILE A 81 -8.45 9.71 -0.23
N ALA A 82 -9.17 9.04 -1.13
CA ALA A 82 -10.11 9.71 -2.02
C ALA A 82 -11.29 10.35 -1.27
N GLN A 83 -11.87 9.64 -0.30
CA GLN A 83 -12.98 10.13 0.53
C GLN A 83 -12.57 11.34 1.36
N PHE A 84 -11.44 11.27 2.06
CA PHE A 84 -10.95 12.35 2.92
C PHE A 84 -10.57 13.59 2.09
N ALA A 85 -9.91 13.42 0.96
CA ALA A 85 -9.60 14.54 0.06
C ALA A 85 -10.86 15.20 -0.55
N ALA A 86 -11.93 14.43 -0.74
CA ALA A 86 -13.20 14.91 -1.28
C ALA A 86 -14.14 15.53 -0.22
N SER A 87 -13.86 15.31 1.06
CA SER A 87 -14.66 15.85 2.18
C SER A 87 -14.64 17.39 2.19
N PRO A 88 -15.62 18.08 2.81
CA PRO A 88 -15.61 19.53 2.92
C PRO A 88 -14.34 20.06 3.60
N ALA A 89 -13.91 19.45 4.71
CA ALA A 89 -12.67 19.78 5.40
C ALA A 89 -11.43 19.48 4.52
N GLY A 90 -11.40 18.32 3.87
CA GLY A 90 -10.29 17.92 2.98
C GLY A 90 -10.09 18.90 1.82
N LYS A 91 -11.15 19.40 1.19
CA LYS A 91 -11.07 20.39 0.11
C LYS A 91 -10.49 21.73 0.54
N THR A 92 -10.68 22.13 1.80
CA THR A 92 -10.11 23.37 2.34
C THR A 92 -8.64 23.21 2.72
N ILE A 93 -8.26 22.04 3.20
CA ILE A 93 -6.91 21.74 3.72
C ILE A 93 -5.98 21.28 2.59
N PHE A 94 -6.43 20.32 1.78
CA PHE A 94 -5.64 19.72 0.69
C PHE A 94 -5.85 20.43 -0.64
N THR A 95 -5.69 21.75 -0.65
CA THR A 95 -5.96 22.61 -1.82
C THR A 95 -5.02 22.35 -3.01
N SER A 96 -3.83 21.79 -2.76
CA SER A 96 -2.90 21.45 -3.83
C SER A 96 -3.35 20.21 -4.61
N PRO A 97 -3.45 20.30 -5.95
CA PRO A 97 -3.83 19.16 -6.79
C PRO A 97 -2.85 17.98 -6.70
N ASN A 98 -1.63 18.23 -6.22
CA ASN A 98 -0.63 17.21 -6.03
C ASN A 98 -0.72 16.50 -4.67
N CYS A 99 -1.52 17.00 -3.73
CA CYS A 99 -1.59 16.41 -2.39
C CYS A 99 -2.02 14.95 -2.42
N THR A 100 -3.10 14.63 -3.11
CA THR A 100 -3.60 13.26 -3.28
C THR A 100 -2.56 12.36 -3.96
N LYS A 101 -1.84 12.90 -4.97
CA LYS A 101 -0.79 12.14 -5.65
C LYS A 101 0.34 11.76 -4.71
N PHE A 102 0.84 12.69 -3.90
CA PHE A 102 1.87 12.41 -2.91
C PHE A 102 1.35 11.48 -1.80
N ALA A 103 0.09 11.63 -1.39
CA ALA A 103 -0.53 10.72 -0.42
C ALA A 103 -0.53 9.27 -0.92
N TYR A 104 -0.86 9.01 -2.17
CA TYR A 104 -0.76 7.66 -2.76
C TYR A 104 0.68 7.16 -2.86
N MET A 105 1.66 8.03 -3.07
CA MET A 105 3.08 7.63 -3.05
C MET A 105 3.47 7.18 -1.63
N PHE A 106 3.15 7.96 -0.60
CA PHE A 106 3.40 7.58 0.80
C PHE A 106 2.64 6.32 1.21
N LEU A 107 1.41 6.14 0.70
CA LEU A 107 0.65 4.92 0.93
C LEU A 107 1.34 3.69 0.36
N ASN A 108 1.84 3.77 -0.87
CA ASN A 108 2.59 2.66 -1.47
C ASN A 108 3.85 2.32 -0.65
N ASP A 109 4.54 3.34 -0.13
CA ASP A 109 5.70 3.14 0.72
C ASP A 109 5.32 2.53 2.08
N SER A 110 4.15 2.86 2.63
CA SER A 110 3.66 2.31 3.90
C SER A 110 3.46 0.78 3.86
N PHE A 111 3.07 0.23 2.71
CA PHE A 111 2.95 -1.23 2.52
C PHE A 111 4.31 -1.96 2.54
N MET A 112 5.42 -1.24 2.39
CA MET A 112 6.77 -1.81 2.57
C MET A 112 7.19 -1.88 4.03
N THR A 113 6.38 -1.36 4.93
CA THR A 113 6.61 -1.32 6.38
C THR A 113 5.65 -2.24 7.13
N THR A 114 5.69 -2.22 8.44
CA THR A 114 4.76 -2.96 9.30
C THR A 114 3.50 -2.16 9.65
N CYS A 115 3.33 -0.94 9.14
CA CYS A 115 2.18 -0.09 9.43
C CYS A 115 0.82 -0.79 9.27
N PRO A 116 0.57 -1.57 8.20
CA PRO A 116 -0.72 -2.24 8.02
C PRO A 116 -1.06 -3.30 9.08
N LEU A 117 -0.08 -3.70 9.92
CA LEU A 117 -0.29 -4.65 11.01
C LEU A 117 -0.73 -3.99 12.33
N PHE A 118 -0.49 -2.68 12.46
CA PHE A 118 -0.72 -1.96 13.73
C PHE A 118 -1.80 -0.89 13.63
N PHE A 119 -2.05 -0.37 12.44
CA PHE A 119 -2.94 0.78 12.22
C PHE A 119 -4.08 0.41 11.29
N THR A 120 -5.22 1.04 11.49
CA THR A 120 -6.40 0.86 10.64
C THR A 120 -6.18 1.51 9.26
N PRO A 121 -6.88 1.04 8.22
CA PRO A 121 -6.82 1.65 6.89
C PRO A 121 -7.14 3.15 6.87
N LYS A 122 -8.06 3.59 7.73
CA LYS A 122 -8.42 5.01 7.87
C LYS A 122 -7.27 5.84 8.43
N GLU A 123 -6.61 5.36 9.50
CA GLU A 123 -5.46 6.03 10.13
C GLU A 123 -4.29 6.14 9.16
N ILE A 124 -3.98 5.07 8.43
CA ILE A 124 -2.91 5.08 7.42
C ILE A 124 -3.23 6.11 6.32
N ALA A 125 -4.47 6.14 5.82
CA ALA A 125 -4.87 7.11 4.80
C ALA A 125 -4.77 8.57 5.28
N ALA A 126 -5.22 8.84 6.50
CA ALA A 126 -5.14 10.18 7.11
C ALA A 126 -3.68 10.61 7.32
N ALA A 127 -2.83 9.70 7.83
CA ALA A 127 -1.39 9.96 7.99
C ALA A 127 -0.70 10.26 6.65
N CYS A 128 -1.01 9.50 5.60
CA CYS A 128 -0.46 9.72 4.25
C CYS A 128 -0.86 11.08 3.68
N LEU A 129 -2.12 11.49 3.84
CA LEU A 129 -2.60 12.82 3.43
C LEU A 129 -1.90 13.94 4.21
N TYR A 130 -1.76 13.77 5.51
CA TYR A 130 -1.07 14.72 6.36
C TYR A 130 0.41 14.88 5.96
N MET A 131 1.13 13.77 5.77
CA MET A 131 2.51 13.78 5.29
C MET A 131 2.64 14.46 3.92
N ALA A 132 1.72 14.18 3.01
CA ALA A 132 1.69 14.81 1.68
C ALA A 132 1.51 16.34 1.79
N HIS A 133 0.62 16.78 2.66
CA HIS A 133 0.41 18.20 2.91
C HIS A 133 1.66 18.87 3.49
N LEU A 134 2.29 18.26 4.49
CA LEU A 134 3.55 18.76 5.08
C LEU A 134 4.67 18.84 4.04
N TYR A 135 4.80 17.81 3.21
CA TYR A 135 5.81 17.75 2.15
C TYR A 135 5.63 18.90 1.14
N ILE A 136 4.41 19.14 0.69
CA ILE A 136 4.09 20.22 -0.25
C ILE A 136 4.36 21.58 0.38
N THR A 137 3.93 21.79 1.61
CA THR A 137 4.11 23.05 2.34
C THR A 137 5.59 23.36 2.55
N ALA A 138 6.38 22.34 2.94
CA ALA A 138 7.82 22.50 3.12
C ALA A 138 8.57 22.82 1.82
N ASN A 139 8.16 22.22 0.69
CA ASN A 139 8.82 22.42 -0.60
C ASN A 139 8.23 23.58 -1.41
N GLY A 140 6.99 24.01 -1.12
CA GLY A 140 6.31 25.13 -1.78
C GLY A 140 6.70 26.50 -1.26
N SER A 141 7.35 26.60 -0.11
CA SER A 141 7.68 27.88 0.58
C SER A 141 8.75 28.75 -0.11
N LYS A 142 9.15 28.44 -1.35
CA LYS A 142 10.05 29.31 -2.13
C LYS A 142 9.34 30.41 -2.93
N GLY A 143 8.02 30.53 -2.81
CA GLY A 143 7.27 31.54 -3.54
C GLY A 143 5.90 31.81 -2.93
N SER A 144 5.78 32.91 -2.22
CA SER A 144 4.57 33.65 -1.81
C SER A 144 3.58 32.97 -0.85
N GLY A 145 3.35 33.62 0.30
CA GLY A 145 2.07 33.65 0.99
C GLY A 145 1.96 32.72 2.18
N SER A 146 2.06 33.32 3.34
CA SER A 146 1.60 32.82 4.64
C SER A 146 0.19 32.22 4.53
N SER A 147 0.06 30.91 4.53
CA SER A 147 -1.19 30.24 4.81
C SER A 147 -0.96 29.22 5.91
N SER A 148 -1.49 29.54 7.09
CA SER A 148 -1.89 28.68 8.20
C SER A 148 -0.98 27.50 8.56
N LYS A 149 0.23 27.78 9.05
CA LYS A 149 0.99 26.79 9.82
C LYS A 149 0.31 26.41 11.13
N GLY A 150 -0.59 27.24 11.66
CA GLY A 150 -1.21 27.05 12.96
C GLY A 150 -2.38 26.07 12.97
N ASP A 151 -3.13 25.96 11.87
CA ASP A 151 -4.39 25.18 11.86
C ASP A 151 -4.18 23.68 11.72
N LEU A 152 -2.99 23.25 11.30
CA LEU A 152 -2.68 21.83 11.12
C LEU A 152 -1.92 21.19 12.29
N GLU A 153 -1.32 22.01 13.17
CA GLU A 153 -0.62 21.52 14.35
C GLU A 153 -1.59 20.94 15.39
N ASN A 154 -2.85 21.37 15.39
CA ASN A 154 -3.86 20.90 16.32
C ASN A 154 -4.56 19.61 15.91
N HIS A 155 -4.32 19.09 14.69
CA HIS A 155 -4.95 17.88 14.15
C HIS A 155 -6.49 17.83 14.25
N GLU A 156 -7.16 18.92 14.63
CA GLU A 156 -8.62 18.99 14.78
C GLU A 156 -9.36 18.71 13.48
N TRP A 157 -8.75 19.07 12.35
CA TRP A 157 -9.29 18.78 11.02
C TRP A 157 -9.52 17.29 10.74
N LEU A 158 -8.79 16.40 11.42
CA LEU A 158 -8.97 14.95 11.30
C LEU A 158 -10.30 14.51 11.88
N LYS A 159 -10.75 15.13 12.97
CA LYS A 159 -12.07 14.89 13.55
C LYS A 159 -13.20 15.39 12.65
N ASP A 160 -12.95 16.44 11.87
CA ASP A 160 -13.91 16.92 10.87
C ASP A 160 -14.06 15.96 9.67
N ILE A 161 -13.06 15.10 9.47
CA ILE A 161 -13.10 14.07 8.41
C ILE A 161 -13.75 12.79 8.92
N ASP A 162 -13.35 12.33 10.10
CA ASP A 162 -13.88 11.14 10.74
C ASP A 162 -13.67 11.23 12.26
N GLU A 163 -14.76 11.19 13.03
CA GLU A 163 -14.73 11.31 14.49
C GLU A 163 -14.06 10.11 15.18
N GLU A 164 -13.96 8.97 14.48
CA GLU A 164 -13.37 7.73 14.99
C GLU A 164 -11.84 7.70 14.87
N LEU A 165 -11.22 8.68 14.19
CA LEU A 165 -9.76 8.70 13.99
C LEU A 165 -9.02 8.99 15.30
N ASP A 166 -8.12 8.08 15.67
CA ASP A 166 -7.19 8.30 16.78
C ASP A 166 -6.01 9.17 16.33
N LEU A 167 -5.97 10.39 16.86
CA LEU A 167 -4.93 11.37 16.56
C LEU A 167 -3.53 10.91 17.00
N SER A 168 -3.45 10.11 18.07
CA SER A 168 -2.17 9.60 18.57
C SER A 168 -1.58 8.59 17.59
N ALA A 169 -2.40 7.70 17.04
CA ALA A 169 -2.01 6.71 16.05
C ALA A 169 -1.44 7.36 14.77
N ILE A 170 -2.04 8.46 14.30
CA ILE A 170 -1.60 9.15 13.09
C ILE A 170 -0.20 9.78 13.24
N THR A 171 0.14 10.23 14.43
CA THR A 171 1.49 10.76 14.69
C THR A 171 2.54 9.67 14.80
N GLU A 172 2.17 8.45 15.17
CA GLU A 172 3.08 7.29 15.24
C GLU A 172 3.38 6.68 13.86
N VAL A 173 2.46 6.77 12.90
CA VAL A 173 2.67 6.32 11.51
C VAL A 173 3.75 7.15 10.78
N LYS A 174 4.09 8.33 11.27
CA LYS A 174 5.10 9.25 10.73
C LYS A 174 6.51 8.69 10.89
#